data_f945457155b4f61945b8a67ca699f9ba
#
_entry.id   f945457155b4f61945b8a67ca699f9ba
#
_cell.length_a   1.000
_cell.length_b   1.000
_cell.length_c   1.000
_cell.angle_alpha   90.00
_cell.angle_beta   90.00
_cell.angle_gamma   90.00
#
_symmetry.space_group_name_H-M   'P 1'
#
loop_
_entity.id
_entity.type
_entity.pdbx_description
1 polymer ?
#
loop_
_entity_poly.entity_id
_entity_poly.type
_entity_poly.pdbx_seq_one_letter_code
_entity_poly.pdbx_strand_id
1 'polypeptide(L)'
;MNSLAAEIPWLWAGLTAYLVATLVAMWGVAPRYAGMPMVKTKRHEQIVLFCLMLGVVLLAIAISARWVRIGHGPWISLFELLMSQLWSLGLIFVLLYWRLPGLRPSAVIVLPVMWILGSWVLTLEPEASHFPATYYNSWKWVHVGLGKMFLALLLAGVGLAGVLIMRNWEIGRRWFRSMPSDVIVDRLAWRFMMLALVFDSLMLIAGAVWAQDAWGRYWAWDALETSAFLTWLFLAIGLHVRLSYRVPTMVSGLIIIGIFVMAFATYFGTPYISPAAHKGMV
;
A
#
# COMPACT_ATOMS: atom_id res chain seq x y z
N MET A 1 -21.20 13.10 26.85
CA MET A 1 -20.08 12.13 26.91
C MET A 1 -19.93 11.60 25.48
N ASN A 2 -18.91 12.07 24.75
CA ASN A 2 -18.61 11.53 23.43
C ASN A 2 -18.12 10.08 23.62
N SER A 3 -18.98 9.10 23.35
CA SER A 3 -18.52 7.73 23.24
C SER A 3 -17.49 7.70 22.11
N LEU A 4 -16.25 7.36 22.44
CA LEU A 4 -15.21 7.12 21.44
C LEU A 4 -15.82 6.22 20.36
N ALA A 5 -15.69 6.61 19.10
CA ALA A 5 -16.20 5.80 17.99
C ALA A 5 -15.67 4.37 18.12
N ALA A 6 -16.57 3.39 18.04
CA ALA A 6 -16.29 1.99 18.38
C ALA A 6 -15.12 1.38 17.59
N GLU A 7 -14.82 1.93 16.43
CA GLU A 7 -13.71 1.52 15.57
C GLU A 7 -12.33 1.97 16.09
N ILE A 8 -12.24 3.09 16.85
CA ILE A 8 -10.97 3.73 17.22
C ILE A 8 -10.08 2.82 18.08
N PRO A 9 -10.55 2.15 19.13
CA PRO A 9 -9.70 1.24 19.90
C PRO A 9 -9.09 0.11 19.07
N TRP A 10 -9.86 -0.44 18.14
CA TRP A 10 -9.39 -1.49 17.22
C TRP A 10 -8.39 -1.00 16.20
N LEU A 11 -8.57 0.23 15.69
CA LEU A 11 -7.60 0.90 14.83
C LEU A 11 -6.27 1.09 15.56
N TRP A 12 -6.27 1.62 16.78
CA TRP A 12 -5.06 1.77 17.59
C TRP A 12 -4.37 0.42 17.87
N ALA A 13 -5.12 -0.60 18.22
CA ALA A 13 -4.59 -1.94 18.46
C ALA A 13 -3.95 -2.53 17.18
N GLY A 14 -4.59 -2.36 16.02
CA GLY A 14 -4.05 -2.80 14.73
C GLY A 14 -2.75 -2.08 14.37
N LEU A 15 -2.70 -0.75 14.55
CA LEU A 15 -1.48 0.04 14.33
C LEU A 15 -0.36 -0.35 15.30
N THR A 16 -0.68 -0.60 16.56
CA THR A 16 0.29 -1.10 17.55
C THR A 16 0.86 -2.44 17.13
N ALA A 17 0.04 -3.35 16.60
CA ALA A 17 0.52 -4.63 16.08
C ALA A 17 1.50 -4.44 14.90
N TYR A 18 1.21 -3.50 13.97
CA TYR A 18 2.13 -3.16 12.88
C TYR A 18 3.42 -2.49 13.38
N LEU A 19 3.35 -1.65 14.41
CA LEU A 19 4.52 -1.06 15.04
C LEU A 19 5.42 -2.14 15.65
N VAL A 20 4.83 -3.08 16.41
CA VAL A 20 5.58 -4.21 16.99
C VAL A 20 6.21 -5.04 15.88
N ALA A 21 5.47 -5.35 14.81
CA ALA A 21 6.01 -6.05 13.64
C ALA A 21 7.21 -5.31 13.04
N THR A 22 7.13 -3.98 12.92
CA THR A 22 8.21 -3.13 12.42
C THR A 22 9.46 -3.24 13.29
N LEU A 23 9.30 -3.07 14.61
CA LEU A 23 10.40 -3.12 15.56
C LEU A 23 11.07 -4.50 15.58
N VAL A 24 10.28 -5.58 15.56
CA VAL A 24 10.80 -6.95 15.49
C VAL A 24 11.50 -7.23 14.16
N ALA A 25 10.98 -6.72 13.04
CA ALA A 25 11.62 -6.86 11.74
C ALA A 25 12.98 -6.13 11.72
N MET A 26 13.04 -4.89 12.21
CA MET A 26 14.30 -4.13 12.34
C MET A 26 15.31 -4.84 13.24
N TRP A 27 14.85 -5.37 14.37
CA TRP A 27 15.68 -6.15 15.27
C TRP A 27 16.24 -7.40 14.58
N GLY A 28 15.45 -8.08 13.76
CA GLY A 28 15.84 -9.31 13.06
C GLY A 28 16.94 -9.12 12.00
N VAL A 29 17.04 -7.92 11.38
CA VAL A 29 18.07 -7.61 10.37
C VAL A 29 19.28 -6.88 10.94
N ALA A 30 19.24 -6.43 12.21
CA ALA A 30 20.34 -5.70 12.83
C ALA A 30 21.65 -6.51 12.82
N PRO A 31 22.83 -5.90 12.59
CA PRO A 31 24.10 -6.59 12.40
C PRO A 31 24.50 -7.56 13.52
N ARG A 32 24.10 -7.28 14.77
CA ARG A 32 24.35 -8.14 15.94
C ARG A 32 23.71 -9.51 15.85
N TYR A 33 22.65 -9.64 15.04
CA TYR A 33 21.92 -10.90 14.82
C TYR A 33 22.38 -11.62 13.56
N ALA A 34 23.19 -11.02 12.74
CA ALA A 34 23.69 -11.60 11.50
C ALA A 34 24.55 -12.87 11.73
N GLY A 35 25.07 -13.09 12.93
CA GLY A 35 25.80 -14.30 13.34
C GLY A 35 24.98 -15.30 14.14
N MET A 36 23.69 -15.03 14.43
CA MET A 36 22.85 -15.94 15.20
C MET A 36 22.48 -17.20 14.43
N PRO A 37 22.33 -18.36 15.10
CA PRO A 37 21.89 -19.59 14.46
C PRO A 37 20.50 -19.44 13.84
N MET A 38 20.26 -20.13 12.73
CA MET A 38 19.07 -20.07 11.87
C MET A 38 17.73 -20.22 12.64
N VAL A 39 17.73 -20.91 13.77
CA VAL A 39 16.54 -21.11 14.62
C VAL A 39 16.02 -19.79 15.20
N LYS A 40 16.88 -18.89 15.64
CA LYS A 40 16.48 -17.58 16.20
C LYS A 40 15.93 -16.64 15.12
N THR A 41 16.50 -16.68 13.92
CA THR A 41 15.99 -15.92 12.76
C THR A 41 14.56 -16.33 12.40
N LYS A 42 14.27 -17.63 12.34
CA LYS A 42 12.90 -18.15 12.08
C LYS A 42 11.90 -17.68 13.13
N ARG A 43 12.29 -17.60 14.39
CA ARG A 43 11.39 -17.13 15.47
C ARG A 43 11.00 -15.67 15.28
N HIS A 44 11.92 -14.79 14.91
CA HIS A 44 11.61 -13.39 14.62
C HIS A 44 10.66 -13.24 13.43
N GLU A 45 10.91 -13.98 12.36
CA GLU A 45 10.03 -13.99 11.18
C GLU A 45 8.61 -14.45 11.52
N GLN A 46 8.47 -15.46 12.39
CA GLN A 46 7.17 -15.93 12.87
C GLN A 46 6.45 -14.88 13.71
N ILE A 47 7.17 -14.17 14.59
CA ILE A 47 6.60 -13.08 15.39
C ILE A 47 6.13 -11.95 14.48
N VAL A 48 6.93 -11.56 13.48
CA VAL A 48 6.54 -10.53 12.49
C VAL A 48 5.27 -10.97 11.75
N LEU A 49 5.21 -12.21 11.26
CA LEU A 49 4.04 -12.75 10.57
C LEU A 49 2.80 -12.74 11.48
N PHE A 50 2.96 -13.18 12.74
CA PHE A 50 1.87 -13.17 13.70
C PHE A 50 1.35 -11.76 13.98
N CYS A 51 2.24 -10.79 14.23
CA CYS A 51 1.85 -9.39 14.46
C CYS A 51 1.19 -8.76 13.23
N LEU A 52 1.66 -9.09 12.02
CA LEU A 52 1.03 -8.66 10.77
C LEU A 52 -0.39 -9.22 10.62
N MET A 53 -0.57 -10.52 10.85
CA MET A 53 -1.91 -11.15 10.81
C MET A 53 -2.84 -10.55 11.86
N LEU A 54 -2.33 -10.36 13.08
CA LEU A 54 -3.08 -9.72 14.15
C LEU A 54 -3.51 -8.31 13.77
N GLY A 55 -2.61 -7.50 13.18
CA GLY A 55 -2.93 -6.16 12.69
C GLY A 55 -4.03 -6.17 11.62
N VAL A 56 -3.97 -7.11 10.66
CA VAL A 56 -5.01 -7.28 9.63
C VAL A 56 -6.36 -7.62 10.27
N VAL A 57 -6.39 -8.55 11.24
CA VAL A 57 -7.64 -8.93 11.93
C VAL A 57 -8.22 -7.77 12.73
N LEU A 58 -7.40 -7.04 13.47
CA LEU A 58 -7.84 -5.90 14.29
C LEU A 58 -8.37 -4.75 13.41
N LEU A 59 -7.72 -4.48 12.28
CA LEU A 59 -8.22 -3.50 11.31
C LEU A 59 -9.51 -3.97 10.62
N ALA A 60 -9.67 -5.27 10.35
CA ALA A 60 -10.94 -5.80 9.85
C ALA A 60 -12.08 -5.59 10.88
N ILE A 61 -11.80 -5.78 12.16
CA ILE A 61 -12.77 -5.50 13.25
C ILE A 61 -13.09 -4.00 13.28
N ALA A 62 -12.08 -3.10 13.16
CA ALA A 62 -12.30 -1.66 13.11
C ALA A 62 -13.22 -1.27 11.93
N ILE A 63 -12.94 -1.80 10.73
CA ILE A 63 -13.76 -1.57 9.52
C ILE A 63 -15.19 -2.08 9.75
N SER A 64 -15.35 -3.28 10.32
CA SER A 64 -16.66 -3.88 10.58
C SER A 64 -17.46 -3.09 11.62
N ALA A 65 -16.81 -2.65 12.70
CA ALA A 65 -17.42 -1.83 13.75
C ALA A 65 -17.92 -0.49 13.17
N ARG A 66 -17.10 0.14 12.30
CA ARG A 66 -17.52 1.34 11.60
C ARG A 66 -18.69 1.08 10.66
N TRP A 67 -18.67 0.01 9.87
CA TRP A 67 -19.75 -0.36 8.97
C TRP A 67 -21.08 -0.49 9.72
N VAL A 68 -21.06 -1.20 10.83
CA VAL A 68 -22.28 -1.35 11.68
C VAL A 68 -22.75 0.01 12.20
N ARG A 69 -21.83 0.90 12.59
CA ARG A 69 -22.16 2.22 13.14
C ARG A 69 -22.77 3.18 12.11
N ILE A 70 -22.22 3.21 10.87
CA ILE A 70 -22.66 4.16 9.84
C ILE A 70 -23.73 3.58 8.91
N GLY A 71 -24.02 2.26 8.97
CA GLY A 71 -25.05 1.60 8.19
C GLY A 71 -24.70 1.30 6.72
N HIS A 72 -23.50 1.67 6.27
CA HIS A 72 -23.00 1.39 4.92
C HIS A 72 -21.48 1.09 4.94
N GLY A 73 -20.96 0.58 3.82
CA GLY A 73 -19.54 0.28 3.72
C GLY A 73 -18.66 1.53 3.90
N PRO A 74 -17.60 1.47 4.74
CA PRO A 74 -16.77 2.62 5.10
C PRO A 74 -15.70 2.89 4.01
N TRP A 75 -16.09 3.46 2.87
CA TRP A 75 -15.22 3.74 1.73
C TRP A 75 -15.53 5.09 1.05
N ILE A 76 -15.89 6.12 1.83
CA ILE A 76 -16.27 7.43 1.31
C ILE A 76 -15.34 8.51 1.83
N SER A 77 -15.23 8.66 3.17
CA SER A 77 -14.36 9.66 3.76
C SER A 77 -12.89 9.28 3.63
N LEU A 78 -11.99 10.28 3.68
CA LEU A 78 -10.55 10.03 3.64
C LEU A 78 -10.10 9.10 4.78
N PHE A 79 -10.68 9.24 5.98
CA PHE A 79 -10.48 8.33 7.11
C PHE A 79 -10.77 6.87 6.72
N GLU A 80 -11.91 6.63 6.10
CA GLU A 80 -12.35 5.29 5.68
C GLU A 80 -11.47 4.73 4.57
N LEU A 81 -11.13 5.57 3.58
CA LEU A 81 -10.28 5.18 2.47
C LEU A 81 -8.89 4.76 2.97
N LEU A 82 -8.27 5.56 3.84
CA LEU A 82 -6.94 5.25 4.39
C LEU A 82 -6.98 4.02 5.31
N MET A 83 -7.98 3.90 6.19
CA MET A 83 -8.13 2.74 7.07
C MET A 83 -8.30 1.45 6.26
N SER A 84 -9.18 1.45 5.26
CA SER A 84 -9.41 0.29 4.39
C SER A 84 -8.22 0.01 3.47
N GLN A 85 -7.45 1.04 3.07
CA GLN A 85 -6.22 0.88 2.31
C GLN A 85 -5.16 0.21 3.18
N LEU A 86 -4.96 0.68 4.41
CA LEU A 86 -4.01 0.09 5.34
C LEU A 86 -4.30 -1.39 5.62
N TRP A 87 -5.59 -1.76 5.74
CA TRP A 87 -6.02 -3.14 5.86
C TRP A 87 -5.64 -3.98 4.63
N SER A 88 -5.95 -3.50 3.43
CA SER A 88 -5.67 -4.23 2.19
C SER A 88 -4.17 -4.36 1.91
N LEU A 89 -3.37 -3.32 2.19
CA LEU A 89 -1.91 -3.37 2.12
C LEU A 89 -1.36 -4.43 3.08
N GLY A 90 -1.85 -4.44 4.32
CA GLY A 90 -1.47 -5.44 5.33
C GLY A 90 -1.81 -6.85 4.89
N LEU A 91 -3.02 -7.08 4.39
CA LEU A 91 -3.48 -8.40 3.93
C LEU A 91 -2.60 -8.93 2.79
N ILE A 92 -2.38 -8.12 1.76
CA ILE A 92 -1.53 -8.51 0.63
C ILE A 92 -0.08 -8.73 1.07
N PHE A 93 0.44 -7.85 1.96
CA PHE A 93 1.80 -8.00 2.45
C PHE A 93 1.96 -9.25 3.34
N VAL A 94 0.98 -9.63 4.15
CA VAL A 94 0.96 -10.91 4.88
C VAL A 94 1.10 -12.09 3.92
N LEU A 95 0.33 -12.10 2.84
CA LEU A 95 0.39 -13.18 1.83
C LEU A 95 1.77 -13.24 1.16
N LEU A 96 2.35 -12.11 0.78
CA LEU A 96 3.68 -12.03 0.19
C LEU A 96 4.76 -12.46 1.18
N TYR A 97 4.71 -11.99 2.41
CA TYR A 97 5.64 -12.34 3.49
C TYR A 97 5.63 -13.84 3.79
N TRP A 98 4.43 -14.45 3.79
CA TRP A 98 4.28 -15.87 3.99
C TRP A 98 4.81 -16.70 2.82
N ARG A 99 4.43 -16.34 1.59
CA ARG A 99 4.73 -17.11 0.37
C ARG A 99 6.16 -16.92 -0.14
N LEU A 100 6.79 -15.82 0.16
CA LEU A 100 8.10 -15.43 -0.39
C LEU A 100 9.13 -15.21 0.75
N PRO A 101 9.63 -16.29 1.40
CA PRO A 101 10.55 -16.16 2.54
C PRO A 101 11.81 -15.34 2.24
N GLY A 102 12.34 -15.42 1.01
CA GLY A 102 13.51 -14.66 0.59
C GLY A 102 13.32 -13.14 0.58
N LEU A 103 12.07 -12.66 0.65
CA LEU A 103 11.75 -11.23 0.67
C LEU A 103 11.42 -10.68 2.05
N ARG A 104 11.32 -11.53 3.07
CA ARG A 104 10.95 -11.12 4.43
C ARG A 104 11.77 -9.95 4.99
N PRO A 105 13.09 -9.84 4.76
CA PRO A 105 13.84 -8.69 5.23
C PRO A 105 13.37 -7.34 4.67
N SER A 106 12.69 -7.30 3.50
CA SER A 106 12.10 -6.07 2.96
C SER A 106 11.00 -5.46 3.83
N ALA A 107 10.46 -6.23 4.79
CA ALA A 107 9.52 -5.76 5.79
C ALA A 107 10.02 -4.53 6.57
N VAL A 108 11.34 -4.41 6.76
CA VAL A 108 11.99 -3.24 7.38
C VAL A 108 11.71 -1.94 6.62
N ILE A 109 11.38 -2.03 5.34
CA ILE A 109 11.06 -0.88 4.48
C ILE A 109 9.54 -0.72 4.34
N VAL A 110 8.84 -1.83 4.10
CA VAL A 110 7.38 -1.80 3.87
C VAL A 110 6.60 -1.39 5.12
N LEU A 111 6.93 -1.95 6.28
CA LEU A 111 6.19 -1.70 7.52
C LEU A 111 6.26 -0.25 8.01
N PRO A 112 7.40 0.45 7.97
CA PRO A 112 7.44 1.88 8.28
C PRO A 112 6.53 2.72 7.37
N VAL A 113 6.46 2.41 6.06
CA VAL A 113 5.56 3.10 5.14
C VAL A 113 4.10 2.86 5.52
N MET A 114 3.73 1.63 5.85
CA MET A 114 2.39 1.31 6.35
C MET A 114 2.09 2.02 7.66
N TRP A 115 3.07 2.12 8.56
CA TRP A 115 2.89 2.80 9.84
C TRP A 115 2.72 4.32 9.67
N ILE A 116 3.46 4.96 8.74
CA ILE A 116 3.27 6.38 8.38
C ILE A 116 1.84 6.59 7.85
N LEU A 117 1.37 5.71 6.96
CA LEU A 117 -0.01 5.76 6.45
C LEU A 117 -1.03 5.60 7.59
N GLY A 118 -0.77 4.68 8.52
CA GLY A 118 -1.63 4.45 9.68
C GLY A 118 -1.64 5.62 10.66
N SER A 119 -0.51 6.28 10.89
CA SER A 119 -0.45 7.46 11.74
C SER A 119 -1.20 8.65 11.13
N TRP A 120 -1.23 8.75 9.81
CA TRP A 120 -2.05 9.75 9.13
C TRP A 120 -3.56 9.50 9.37
N VAL A 121 -4.02 8.25 9.32
CA VAL A 121 -5.43 7.94 9.67
C VAL A 121 -5.82 8.50 11.04
N LEU A 122 -4.91 8.45 12.01
CA LEU A 122 -5.15 8.94 13.37
C LEU A 122 -5.30 10.47 13.48
N THR A 123 -4.86 11.22 12.46
CA THR A 123 -5.02 12.70 12.42
C THR A 123 -6.35 13.14 11.82
N LEU A 124 -7.13 12.20 11.27
CA LEU A 124 -8.40 12.48 10.61
C LEU A 124 -9.56 12.24 11.58
N GLU A 125 -10.58 13.07 11.47
CA GLU A 125 -11.79 12.90 12.25
C GLU A 125 -12.68 11.78 11.68
N PRO A 126 -13.19 10.87 12.52
CA PRO A 126 -14.05 9.76 12.10
C PRO A 126 -15.50 10.19 11.92
N GLU A 127 -15.74 11.30 11.21
CA GLU A 127 -17.08 11.81 10.94
C GLU A 127 -17.97 10.82 10.19
N ALA A 128 -19.27 10.94 10.36
CA ALA A 128 -20.22 10.13 9.61
C ALA A 128 -20.21 10.57 8.14
N SER A 129 -20.05 9.61 7.23
CA SER A 129 -20.13 9.84 5.79
C SER A 129 -21.53 9.48 5.27
N HIS A 130 -21.98 10.16 4.22
CA HIS A 130 -23.22 9.84 3.52
C HIS A 130 -22.89 9.08 2.23
N PHE A 131 -23.60 7.99 1.99
CA PHE A 131 -23.37 7.16 0.81
C PHE A 131 -24.12 7.77 -0.39
N PRO A 132 -23.42 8.38 -1.38
CA PRO A 132 -24.09 8.96 -2.55
C PRO A 132 -24.81 7.89 -3.38
N ALA A 133 -25.92 8.24 -4.00
CA ALA A 133 -26.69 7.31 -4.85
C ALA A 133 -25.85 6.74 -6.01
N THR A 134 -24.91 7.54 -6.56
CA THR A 134 -23.97 7.15 -7.61
C THR A 134 -22.98 6.06 -7.19
N TYR A 135 -22.87 5.78 -5.89
CA TYR A 135 -21.99 4.76 -5.33
C TYR A 135 -22.63 3.38 -5.20
N TYR A 136 -23.97 3.26 -5.41
CA TYR A 136 -24.64 1.97 -5.52
C TYR A 136 -24.42 1.36 -6.91
N ASN A 137 -23.17 1.01 -7.20
CA ASN A 137 -22.73 0.48 -8.49
C ASN A 137 -21.66 -0.60 -8.30
N SER A 138 -21.81 -1.73 -9.00
CA SER A 138 -20.84 -2.84 -8.91
C SER A 138 -19.47 -2.47 -9.47
N TRP A 139 -19.42 -1.61 -10.50
CA TRP A 139 -18.15 -1.17 -11.09
C TRP A 139 -17.29 -0.35 -10.15
N LYS A 140 -17.91 0.43 -9.25
CA LYS A 140 -17.19 1.10 -8.17
C LYS A 140 -16.40 0.10 -7.32
N TRP A 141 -17.02 -1.02 -6.94
CA TRP A 141 -16.35 -2.02 -6.10
C TRP A 141 -15.21 -2.71 -6.82
N VAL A 142 -15.40 -3.00 -8.12
CA VAL A 142 -14.32 -3.54 -8.97
C VAL A 142 -13.18 -2.53 -9.08
N HIS A 143 -13.47 -1.27 -9.38
CA HIS A 143 -12.49 -0.19 -9.46
C HIS A 143 -11.68 -0.04 -8.16
N VAL A 144 -12.35 0.07 -7.01
CA VAL A 144 -11.69 0.19 -5.70
C VAL A 144 -10.86 -1.05 -5.37
N GLY A 145 -11.37 -2.25 -5.64
CA GLY A 145 -10.62 -3.49 -5.41
C GLY A 145 -9.34 -3.59 -6.25
N LEU A 146 -9.43 -3.23 -7.53
CA LEU A 146 -8.28 -3.20 -8.45
C LEU A 146 -7.24 -2.15 -8.02
N GLY A 147 -7.68 -0.95 -7.59
CA GLY A 147 -6.81 0.08 -7.07
C GLY A 147 -6.08 -0.34 -5.78
N LYS A 148 -6.75 -1.09 -4.90
CA LYS A 148 -6.11 -1.67 -3.71
C LYS A 148 -5.04 -2.69 -4.06
N MET A 149 -5.27 -3.54 -5.05
CA MET A 149 -4.27 -4.49 -5.57
C MET A 149 -3.10 -3.75 -6.21
N PHE A 150 -3.36 -2.74 -7.03
CA PHE A 150 -2.34 -1.89 -7.64
C PHE A 150 -1.39 -1.31 -6.57
N LEU A 151 -1.93 -0.60 -5.58
CA LEU A 151 -1.11 0.03 -4.54
C LEU A 151 -0.34 -0.98 -3.67
N ALA A 152 -0.93 -2.15 -3.41
CA ALA A 152 -0.25 -3.19 -2.63
C ALA A 152 0.94 -3.82 -3.39
N LEU A 153 0.78 -4.07 -4.68
CA LEU A 153 1.87 -4.56 -5.54
C LEU A 153 2.97 -3.51 -5.71
N LEU A 154 2.57 -2.25 -5.87
CA LEU A 154 3.50 -1.12 -5.94
C LEU A 154 4.31 -1.01 -4.65
N LEU A 155 3.67 -1.11 -3.47
CA LEU A 155 4.36 -1.08 -2.18
C LEU A 155 5.32 -2.26 -2.01
N ALA A 156 4.97 -3.46 -2.48
CA ALA A 156 5.88 -4.60 -2.50
C ALA A 156 7.13 -4.32 -3.34
N GLY A 157 6.95 -3.70 -4.50
CA GLY A 157 8.06 -3.23 -5.35
C GLY A 157 8.93 -2.18 -4.65
N VAL A 158 8.32 -1.22 -3.95
CA VAL A 158 9.02 -0.21 -3.14
C VAL A 158 9.86 -0.86 -2.04
N GLY A 159 9.34 -1.88 -1.37
CA GLY A 159 10.10 -2.64 -0.39
C GLY A 159 11.41 -3.21 -0.97
N LEU A 160 11.36 -3.76 -2.18
CA LEU A 160 12.52 -4.30 -2.89
C LEU A 160 13.43 -3.19 -3.44
N ALA A 161 12.86 -2.13 -3.98
CA ALA A 161 13.60 -0.96 -4.45
C ALA A 161 14.40 -0.31 -3.31
N GLY A 162 13.80 -0.18 -2.13
CA GLY A 162 14.48 0.30 -0.94
C GLY A 162 15.66 -0.58 -0.51
N VAL A 163 15.53 -1.91 -0.63
CA VAL A 163 16.65 -2.84 -0.41
C VAL A 163 17.80 -2.57 -1.38
N LEU A 164 17.51 -2.41 -2.69
CA LEU A 164 18.51 -2.11 -3.71
C LEU A 164 19.26 -0.81 -3.41
N ILE A 165 18.51 0.23 -3.02
CA ILE A 165 19.08 1.52 -2.67
C ILE A 165 19.93 1.40 -1.40
N MET A 166 19.42 0.79 -0.34
CA MET A 166 20.16 0.65 0.93
C MET A 166 21.41 -0.19 0.80
N ARG A 167 21.46 -1.17 -0.10
CA ARG A 167 22.67 -1.97 -0.36
C ARG A 167 23.84 -1.19 -0.95
N ASN A 168 23.65 0.07 -1.38
CA ASN A 168 24.77 0.95 -1.75
C ASN A 168 25.61 1.39 -0.53
N TRP A 169 25.07 1.28 0.69
CA TRP A 169 25.76 1.56 1.93
C TRP A 169 26.11 0.27 2.69
N GLU A 170 27.16 0.33 3.50
CA GLU A 170 27.67 -0.81 4.28
C GLU A 170 26.58 -1.40 5.21
N ILE A 171 25.81 -0.54 5.87
CA ILE A 171 24.74 -0.98 6.77
C ILE A 171 23.66 -1.77 6.03
N GLY A 172 23.27 -1.33 4.85
CA GLY A 172 22.27 -2.02 4.04
C GLY A 172 22.78 -3.35 3.49
N ARG A 173 24.06 -3.42 3.07
CA ARG A 173 24.67 -4.69 2.67
C ARG A 173 24.66 -5.72 3.79
N ARG A 174 24.89 -5.28 5.03
CA ARG A 174 24.84 -6.16 6.22
C ARG A 174 23.41 -6.58 6.56
N TRP A 175 22.47 -5.66 6.53
CA TRP A 175 21.07 -5.93 6.90
C TRP A 175 20.39 -6.90 5.93
N PHE A 176 20.66 -6.75 4.64
CA PHE A 176 19.99 -7.53 3.59
C PHE A 176 20.86 -8.64 2.99
N ARG A 177 21.94 -9.04 3.66
CA ARG A 177 22.86 -10.06 3.14
C ARG A 177 22.20 -11.43 2.90
N SER A 178 21.11 -11.74 3.63
CA SER A 178 20.34 -12.99 3.47
C SER A 178 19.39 -12.99 2.27
N MET A 179 19.17 -11.83 1.67
CA MET A 179 18.32 -11.71 0.49
C MET A 179 19.09 -12.10 -0.78
N PRO A 180 18.37 -12.49 -1.86
CA PRO A 180 18.99 -12.78 -3.15
C PRO A 180 19.84 -11.63 -3.69
N SER A 181 20.65 -11.93 -4.74
CA SER A 181 21.48 -10.91 -5.40
C SER A 181 20.64 -9.74 -5.94
N ASP A 182 21.29 -8.57 -6.11
CA ASP A 182 20.62 -7.35 -6.60
C ASP A 182 19.91 -7.56 -7.93
N VAL A 183 20.47 -8.38 -8.82
CA VAL A 183 19.84 -8.73 -10.11
C VAL A 183 18.52 -9.47 -9.92
N ILE A 184 18.44 -10.37 -8.95
CA ILE A 184 17.21 -11.12 -8.65
C ILE A 184 16.18 -10.21 -7.97
N VAL A 185 16.61 -9.40 -7.02
CA VAL A 185 15.75 -8.44 -6.30
C VAL A 185 15.18 -7.41 -7.27
N ASP A 186 16.01 -6.84 -8.15
CA ASP A 186 15.59 -5.90 -9.19
C ASP A 186 14.58 -6.53 -10.15
N ARG A 187 14.87 -7.74 -10.66
CA ARG A 187 13.94 -8.47 -11.54
C ARG A 187 12.59 -8.69 -10.87
N LEU A 188 12.58 -9.02 -9.59
CA LEU A 188 11.36 -9.28 -8.85
C LEU A 188 10.59 -7.99 -8.56
N ALA A 189 11.28 -6.89 -8.24
CA ALA A 189 10.66 -5.57 -8.09
C ALA A 189 9.91 -5.18 -9.38
N TRP A 190 10.53 -5.35 -10.55
CA TRP A 190 9.89 -5.04 -11.81
C TRP A 190 8.76 -6.01 -12.20
N ARG A 191 8.79 -7.25 -11.74
CA ARG A 191 7.62 -8.14 -11.86
C ARG A 191 6.41 -7.61 -11.08
N PHE A 192 6.62 -7.07 -9.88
CA PHE A 192 5.56 -6.38 -9.13
C PHE A 192 5.08 -5.13 -9.86
N MET A 193 5.98 -4.37 -10.50
CA MET A 193 5.59 -3.22 -11.32
C MET A 193 4.77 -3.61 -12.55
N MET A 194 5.11 -4.70 -13.22
CA MET A 194 4.30 -5.21 -14.35
C MET A 194 2.89 -5.60 -13.89
N LEU A 195 2.78 -6.32 -12.78
CA LEU A 195 1.48 -6.67 -12.21
C LEU A 195 0.72 -5.42 -11.77
N ALA A 196 1.41 -4.45 -11.16
CA ALA A 196 0.82 -3.18 -10.79
C ALA A 196 0.25 -2.44 -12.02
N LEU A 197 0.96 -2.41 -13.16
CA LEU A 197 0.45 -1.81 -14.40
C LEU A 197 -0.82 -2.51 -14.90
N VAL A 198 -0.88 -3.84 -14.83
CA VAL A 198 -2.09 -4.59 -15.21
C VAL A 198 -3.28 -4.19 -14.34
N PHE A 199 -3.09 -4.17 -13.01
CA PHE A 199 -4.17 -3.79 -12.08
C PHE A 199 -4.56 -2.32 -12.21
N ASP A 200 -3.62 -1.43 -12.46
CA ASP A 200 -3.87 0.00 -12.70
C ASP A 200 -4.66 0.21 -14.01
N SER A 201 -4.29 -0.47 -15.10
CA SER A 201 -5.03 -0.44 -16.36
C SER A 201 -6.47 -0.91 -16.19
N LEU A 202 -6.67 -2.05 -15.51
CA LEU A 202 -8.02 -2.57 -15.24
C LEU A 202 -8.82 -1.64 -14.32
N MET A 203 -8.15 -1.02 -13.35
CA MET A 203 -8.75 -0.04 -12.45
C MET A 203 -9.24 1.20 -13.22
N LEU A 204 -8.43 1.75 -14.13
CA LEU A 204 -8.82 2.88 -14.97
C LEU A 204 -10.03 2.53 -15.85
N ILE A 205 -10.04 1.35 -16.47
CA ILE A 205 -11.17 0.87 -17.28
C ILE A 205 -12.44 0.73 -16.42
N ALA A 206 -12.34 0.07 -15.27
CA ALA A 206 -13.49 -0.09 -14.37
C ALA A 206 -14.00 1.25 -13.83
N GLY A 207 -13.09 2.19 -13.57
CA GLY A 207 -13.41 3.56 -13.17
C GLY A 207 -14.14 4.35 -14.26
N ALA A 208 -13.71 4.21 -15.52
CA ALA A 208 -14.39 4.83 -16.64
C ALA A 208 -15.83 4.30 -16.84
N VAL A 209 -16.03 2.99 -16.70
CA VAL A 209 -17.37 2.39 -16.77
C VAL A 209 -18.24 2.89 -15.62
N TRP A 210 -17.69 2.93 -14.41
CA TRP A 210 -18.40 3.52 -13.26
C TRP A 210 -18.75 4.99 -13.48
N ALA A 211 -17.82 5.79 -14.01
CA ALA A 211 -18.06 7.21 -14.31
C ALA A 211 -19.19 7.42 -15.34
N GLN A 212 -19.28 6.54 -16.35
CA GLN A 212 -20.40 6.55 -17.30
C GLN A 212 -21.73 6.31 -16.62
N ASP A 213 -21.81 5.31 -15.75
CA ASP A 213 -23.05 4.99 -15.03
C ASP A 213 -23.42 6.09 -14.01
N ALA A 214 -22.42 6.68 -13.34
CA ALA A 214 -22.64 7.65 -12.28
C ALA A 214 -22.92 9.08 -12.79
N TRP A 215 -22.26 9.49 -13.88
CA TRP A 215 -22.25 10.88 -14.36
C TRP A 215 -22.53 11.02 -15.86
N GLY A 216 -22.83 9.92 -16.59
CA GLY A 216 -23.13 9.93 -18.02
C GLY A 216 -21.94 10.19 -18.94
N ARG A 217 -20.71 9.99 -18.45
CA ARG A 217 -19.48 10.20 -19.23
C ARG A 217 -18.37 9.26 -18.73
N TYR A 218 -17.57 8.72 -19.64
CA TYR A 218 -16.47 7.82 -19.30
C TYR A 218 -15.26 8.55 -18.70
N TRP A 219 -15.04 9.82 -19.07
CA TRP A 219 -13.84 10.58 -18.71
C TRP A 219 -14.10 12.08 -18.76
N ALA A 220 -13.56 12.84 -17.82
CA ALA A 220 -13.78 14.27 -17.66
C ALA A 220 -12.50 15.12 -17.62
N TRP A 221 -11.35 14.48 -17.54
CA TRP A 221 -10.06 15.17 -17.31
C TRP A 221 -10.04 15.96 -15.99
N ASP A 222 -10.75 15.49 -14.99
CA ASP A 222 -10.60 16.07 -13.66
C ASP A 222 -9.22 15.79 -13.07
N ALA A 223 -8.91 16.43 -11.93
CA ALA A 223 -7.58 16.33 -11.33
C ALA A 223 -7.22 14.90 -10.93
N LEU A 224 -8.20 14.09 -10.46
CA LEU A 224 -7.96 12.71 -10.05
C LEU A 224 -7.77 11.81 -11.27
N GLU A 225 -8.63 11.90 -12.27
CA GLU A 225 -8.51 11.15 -13.52
C GLU A 225 -7.18 11.45 -14.23
N THR A 226 -6.83 12.75 -14.34
CA THR A 226 -5.58 13.19 -14.97
C THR A 226 -4.36 12.67 -14.23
N SER A 227 -4.32 12.79 -12.90
CA SER A 227 -3.18 12.32 -12.10
C SER A 227 -3.08 10.79 -12.07
N ALA A 228 -4.21 10.07 -12.11
CA ALA A 228 -4.23 8.62 -12.24
C ALA A 228 -3.68 8.18 -13.60
N PHE A 229 -4.09 8.84 -14.69
CA PHE A 229 -3.54 8.58 -16.03
C PHE A 229 -2.04 8.87 -16.11
N LEU A 230 -1.58 9.97 -15.52
CA LEU A 230 -0.15 10.29 -15.45
C LEU A 230 0.62 9.22 -14.65
N THR A 231 0.06 8.72 -13.54
CA THR A 231 0.66 7.62 -12.76
C THR A 231 0.83 6.37 -13.62
N TRP A 232 -0.23 5.98 -14.34
CA TRP A 232 -0.19 4.86 -15.29
C TRP A 232 0.89 5.08 -16.38
N LEU A 233 0.95 6.27 -16.94
CA LEU A 233 1.94 6.63 -17.99
C LEU A 233 3.38 6.54 -17.45
N PHE A 234 3.65 7.08 -16.25
CA PHE A 234 4.97 6.99 -15.62
C PHE A 234 5.38 5.54 -15.32
N LEU A 235 4.44 4.72 -14.89
CA LEU A 235 4.69 3.29 -14.67
C LEU A 235 4.98 2.57 -16.00
N ALA A 236 4.23 2.86 -17.05
CA ALA A 236 4.45 2.31 -18.39
C ALA A 236 5.81 2.75 -18.97
N ILE A 237 6.16 4.02 -18.85
CA ILE A 237 7.47 4.57 -19.26
C ILE A 237 8.59 3.91 -18.46
N GLY A 238 8.45 3.80 -17.13
CA GLY A 238 9.44 3.14 -16.28
C GLY A 238 9.71 1.70 -16.69
N LEU A 239 8.65 0.94 -16.98
CA LEU A 239 8.77 -0.42 -17.54
C LEU A 239 9.43 -0.44 -18.91
N HIS A 240 9.06 0.47 -19.80
CA HIS A 240 9.69 0.58 -21.12
C HIS A 240 11.18 0.88 -21.01
N VAL A 241 11.56 1.85 -20.18
CA VAL A 241 12.98 2.18 -19.91
C VAL A 241 13.73 0.97 -19.38
N ARG A 242 13.13 0.25 -18.41
CA ARG A 242 13.76 -0.94 -17.82
C ARG A 242 13.94 -2.09 -18.81
N LEU A 243 13.02 -2.25 -19.76
CA LEU A 243 13.08 -3.31 -20.78
C LEU A 243 14.04 -2.95 -21.92
N SER A 244 14.13 -1.66 -22.29
CA SER A 244 14.90 -1.20 -23.43
C SER A 244 16.35 -0.86 -23.10
N TYR A 245 16.64 -0.51 -21.84
CA TYR A 245 17.96 -0.05 -21.42
C TYR A 245 18.52 -0.84 -20.25
N ARG A 246 19.85 -0.87 -20.14
CA ARG A 246 20.56 -1.41 -18.97
C ARG A 246 20.58 -0.34 -17.88
N VAL A 247 19.59 -0.37 -17.00
CA VAL A 247 19.46 0.58 -15.89
C VAL A 247 20.22 0.06 -14.66
N PRO A 248 21.14 0.85 -14.07
CA PRO A 248 21.76 0.50 -12.78
C PRO A 248 20.71 0.25 -11.69
N THR A 249 20.97 -0.69 -10.80
CA THR A 249 19.98 -1.12 -9.77
C THR A 249 19.56 0.02 -8.84
N MET A 250 20.44 0.96 -8.53
CA MET A 250 20.10 2.16 -7.75
C MET A 250 19.10 3.05 -8.49
N VAL A 251 19.36 3.34 -9.78
CA VAL A 251 18.46 4.14 -10.62
C VAL A 251 17.12 3.44 -10.81
N SER A 252 17.14 2.14 -11.04
CA SER A 252 15.96 1.27 -11.08
C SER A 252 15.11 1.42 -9.82
N GLY A 253 15.73 1.35 -8.64
CA GLY A 253 15.05 1.56 -7.37
C GLY A 253 14.45 2.97 -7.22
N LEU A 254 15.17 4.00 -7.65
CA LEU A 254 14.66 5.39 -7.59
C LEU A 254 13.46 5.61 -8.52
N ILE A 255 13.45 5.00 -9.71
CA ILE A 255 12.29 5.04 -10.62
C ILE A 255 11.07 4.43 -9.94
N ILE A 256 11.20 3.26 -9.32
CA ILE A 256 10.09 2.59 -8.61
C ILE A 256 9.56 3.46 -7.46
N ILE A 257 10.45 4.06 -6.67
CA ILE A 257 10.05 4.96 -5.59
C ILE A 257 9.36 6.22 -6.14
N GLY A 258 9.86 6.80 -7.23
CA GLY A 258 9.23 7.95 -7.89
C GLY A 258 7.80 7.64 -8.36
N ILE A 259 7.59 6.47 -8.98
CA ILE A 259 6.26 5.98 -9.37
C ILE A 259 5.34 5.84 -8.14
N PHE A 260 5.85 5.28 -7.05
CA PHE A 260 5.08 5.15 -5.81
C PHE A 260 4.68 6.50 -5.22
N VAL A 261 5.61 7.46 -5.16
CA VAL A 261 5.32 8.82 -4.66
C VAL A 261 4.23 9.47 -5.51
N MET A 262 4.29 9.30 -6.84
CA MET A 262 3.28 9.82 -7.74
C MET A 262 1.92 9.15 -7.53
N ALA A 263 1.87 7.83 -7.44
CA ALA A 263 0.66 7.09 -7.13
C ALA A 263 0.07 7.53 -5.78
N PHE A 264 0.91 7.66 -4.76
CA PHE A 264 0.50 8.11 -3.44
C PHE A 264 -0.09 9.53 -3.48
N ALA A 265 0.55 10.46 -4.18
CA ALA A 265 0.04 11.81 -4.38
C ALA A 265 -1.29 11.83 -5.14
N THR A 266 -1.44 10.97 -6.15
CA THR A 266 -2.70 10.81 -6.88
C THR A 266 -3.85 10.37 -5.96
N TYR A 267 -3.65 9.29 -5.20
CA TYR A 267 -4.75 8.70 -4.42
C TYR A 267 -5.10 9.47 -3.15
N PHE A 268 -4.11 10.10 -2.52
CA PHE A 268 -4.27 10.72 -1.21
C PHE A 268 -4.00 12.22 -1.21
N GLY A 269 -3.29 12.75 -2.20
CA GLY A 269 -2.96 14.16 -2.32
C GLY A 269 -3.95 14.97 -3.14
N THR A 270 -4.49 14.38 -4.21
CA THR A 270 -5.41 15.08 -5.14
C THR A 270 -6.63 15.71 -4.44
N PRO A 271 -7.28 15.09 -3.44
CA PRO A 271 -8.40 15.70 -2.72
C PRO A 271 -8.06 17.05 -2.05
N TYR A 272 -6.79 17.27 -1.70
CA TYR A 272 -6.33 18.54 -1.10
C TYR A 272 -6.02 19.62 -2.14
N ILE A 273 -5.77 19.23 -3.39
CA ILE A 273 -5.40 20.14 -4.46
C ILE A 273 -6.63 20.59 -5.26
N SER A 274 -7.63 19.73 -5.39
CA SER A 274 -8.82 20.00 -6.18
C SER A 274 -10.09 19.54 -5.46
N PRO A 275 -10.91 20.48 -4.96
CA PRO A 275 -12.20 20.15 -4.35
C PRO A 275 -13.23 19.61 -5.37
N ALA A 276 -12.93 19.69 -6.68
CA ALA A 276 -13.78 19.16 -7.74
C ALA A 276 -13.42 17.73 -8.17
N ALA A 277 -12.39 17.12 -7.53
CA ALA A 277 -12.02 15.75 -7.82
C ALA A 277 -13.17 14.83 -7.41
N HIS A 278 -13.83 14.19 -8.39
CA HIS A 278 -15.01 13.35 -8.22
C HIS A 278 -16.09 14.04 -7.39
N LYS A 279 -16.87 14.94 -8.01
CA LYS A 279 -18.03 15.58 -7.38
C LYS A 279 -18.89 14.54 -6.66
N GLY A 280 -18.80 14.47 -5.33
CA GLY A 280 -19.47 13.49 -4.49
C GLY A 280 -18.60 12.92 -3.36
N MET A 281 -17.31 13.27 -3.29
CA MET A 281 -16.44 12.91 -2.17
C MET A 281 -16.30 14.03 -1.10
N VAL A 282 -17.00 15.13 -1.26
CA VAL A 282 -17.01 16.24 -0.29
C VAL A 282 -18.40 16.37 0.29
#